data_b359957df4980ac58974169756fff28d
#
_entry.id   b359957df4980ac58974169756fff28d
#
_cell.length_a   1.000
_cell.length_b   1.000
_cell.length_c   1.000
_cell.angle_alpha   90.00
_cell.angle_beta   90.00
_cell.angle_gamma   90.00
#
_symmetry.space_group_name_H-M   'P 1'
#
loop_
_entity.id
_entity.type
_entity.pdbx_description
1 polymer ?
#
loop_
_entity_poly.entity_id
_entity_poly.type
_entity_poly.pdbx_seq_one_letter_code
_entity_poly.pdbx_strand_id
1 'polypeptide(L)'
;MKVYIDFDDVLCETAKHFTKLAKELFGIDVPYREVQFFNLKKTFDLSDEQYEEMMIAGHLPENLLNYEETTGAADTINKWVDEGHEIYIITGRPFNSYEPSRKWLDEHNLKRVPLYCVDKYGRETSKQDLSLIHI
;
A
#
# COMPACT_ATOMS: atom_id res chain seq x y z
N MET A 1 -1.90 -14.66 -19.49
CA MET A 1 -2.84 -13.60 -19.09
C MET A 1 -2.07 -12.53 -18.35
N LYS A 2 -2.43 -11.28 -18.57
CA LYS A 2 -1.87 -10.17 -17.78
C LYS A 2 -2.77 -9.89 -16.57
N VAL A 3 -2.18 -9.84 -15.38
CA VAL A 3 -2.91 -9.61 -14.14
C VAL A 3 -2.31 -8.41 -13.42
N TYR A 4 -3.15 -7.46 -13.08
CA TYR A 4 -2.76 -6.26 -12.34
C TYR A 4 -3.30 -6.37 -10.92
N ILE A 5 -2.43 -6.24 -9.93
CA ILE A 5 -2.78 -6.45 -8.52
C ILE A 5 -2.47 -5.16 -7.75
N ASP A 6 -3.41 -4.71 -6.94
CA ASP A 6 -3.21 -3.61 -6.02
C ASP A 6 -2.32 -4.06 -4.85
N PHE A 7 -1.70 -3.10 -4.16
CA PHE A 7 -0.79 -3.36 -3.05
C PHE A 7 -1.51 -3.33 -1.71
N ASP A 8 -2.07 -2.16 -1.36
CA ASP A 8 -2.65 -1.94 -0.04
C ASP A 8 -3.96 -2.68 0.15
N ASP A 9 -4.09 -3.40 1.27
CA ASP A 9 -5.21 -4.28 1.62
C ASP A 9 -5.48 -5.40 0.62
N VAL A 10 -4.51 -5.68 -0.24
CA VAL A 10 -4.52 -6.85 -1.13
C VAL A 10 -3.32 -7.73 -0.82
N LEU A 11 -2.10 -7.18 -0.95
CA LEU A 11 -0.86 -7.90 -0.63
C LEU A 11 -0.50 -7.81 0.83
N CYS A 12 -0.85 -6.71 1.46
CA CYS A 12 -0.51 -6.43 2.85
C CYS A 12 -1.72 -5.84 3.58
N GLU A 13 -1.70 -5.95 4.90
CA GLU A 13 -2.80 -5.52 5.76
C GLU A 13 -2.65 -4.06 6.17
N THR A 14 -2.81 -3.15 5.21
CA THR A 14 -2.60 -1.71 5.39
C THR A 14 -3.58 -1.10 6.40
N ALA A 15 -4.87 -1.42 6.30
CA ALA A 15 -5.88 -0.90 7.21
C ALA A 15 -5.60 -1.31 8.65
N LYS A 16 -5.10 -2.52 8.86
CA LYS A 16 -4.70 -3.00 10.18
C LYS A 16 -3.58 -2.15 10.76
N HIS A 17 -2.61 -1.77 9.94
CA HIS A 17 -1.52 -0.92 10.38
C HIS A 17 -2.01 0.50 10.72
N PHE A 18 -2.89 1.07 9.91
CA PHE A 18 -3.48 2.38 10.20
C PHE A 18 -4.34 2.36 11.45
N THR A 19 -5.00 1.25 11.77
CA THR A 19 -5.71 1.08 13.03
C THR A 19 -4.77 1.25 14.22
N LYS A 20 -3.59 0.65 14.15
CA LYS A 20 -2.56 0.80 15.17
C LYS A 20 -2.04 2.23 15.24
N LEU A 21 -1.79 2.85 14.09
CA LEU A 21 -1.29 4.24 14.03
C LEU A 21 -2.29 5.22 14.64
N ALA A 22 -3.59 5.08 14.35
CA ALA A 22 -4.60 5.95 14.91
C ALA A 22 -4.60 5.90 16.43
N LYS A 23 -4.42 4.71 16.99
CA LYS A 23 -4.33 4.53 18.42
C LYS A 23 -3.06 5.14 19.01
N GLU A 24 -1.92 4.89 18.37
CA GLU A 24 -0.63 5.40 18.83
C GLU A 24 -0.52 6.92 18.73
N LEU A 25 -0.96 7.50 17.62
CA LEU A 25 -0.81 8.93 17.37
C LEU A 25 -1.86 9.77 18.08
N PHE A 26 -3.09 9.29 18.15
CA PHE A 26 -4.24 10.12 18.60
C PHE A 26 -5.05 9.51 19.73
N GLY A 27 -4.72 8.30 20.17
CA GLY A 27 -5.51 7.60 21.17
C GLY A 27 -6.89 7.17 20.68
N ILE A 28 -7.08 7.10 19.35
CA ILE A 28 -8.35 6.71 18.74
C ILE A 28 -8.35 5.19 18.57
N ASP A 29 -9.31 4.53 19.22
CA ASP A 29 -9.42 3.07 19.21
C ASP A 29 -10.68 2.66 18.47
N VAL A 30 -10.53 2.33 17.19
CA VAL A 30 -11.60 1.81 16.35
C VAL A 30 -11.27 0.36 16.03
N PRO A 31 -12.22 -0.59 16.25
CA PRO A 31 -11.96 -1.99 15.92
C PRO A 31 -11.63 -2.16 14.44
N TYR A 32 -10.63 -2.99 14.14
CA TYR A 32 -10.17 -3.24 12.76
C TYR A 32 -11.32 -3.57 11.82
N ARG A 33 -12.28 -4.37 12.27
CA ARG A 33 -13.42 -4.78 11.44
C ARG A 33 -14.33 -3.63 11.00
N GLU A 34 -14.23 -2.48 11.67
CA GLU A 34 -15.03 -1.29 11.35
C GLU A 34 -14.26 -0.30 10.47
N VAL A 35 -12.99 -0.57 10.18
CA VAL A 35 -12.14 0.33 9.41
C VAL A 35 -12.47 0.21 7.92
N GLN A 36 -12.77 1.36 7.30
CA GLN A 36 -12.99 1.46 5.86
C GLN A 36 -11.76 2.10 5.23
N PHE A 37 -10.92 1.30 4.58
CA PHE A 37 -9.63 1.75 4.08
C PHE A 37 -9.71 2.97 3.16
N PHE A 38 -10.72 3.03 2.29
CA PHE A 38 -10.85 4.16 1.37
C PHE A 38 -11.45 5.41 2.03
N ASN A 39 -11.77 5.35 3.31
CA ASN A 39 -12.35 6.47 4.03
C ASN A 39 -11.82 6.55 5.46
N LEU A 40 -10.49 6.56 5.57
CA LEU A 40 -9.81 6.56 6.87
C LEU A 40 -10.12 7.80 7.70
N LYS A 41 -10.21 8.96 7.04
CA LYS A 41 -10.52 10.20 7.73
C LYS A 41 -11.87 10.14 8.44
N LYS A 42 -12.89 9.60 7.77
CA LYS A 42 -14.22 9.42 8.35
C LYS A 42 -14.24 8.30 9.39
N THR A 43 -13.57 7.19 9.09
CA THR A 43 -13.52 6.03 9.97
C THR A 43 -13.00 6.39 11.35
N PHE A 44 -11.92 7.17 11.41
CA PHE A 44 -11.29 7.57 12.67
C PHE A 44 -11.72 8.96 13.14
N ASP A 45 -12.64 9.62 12.44
CA ASP A 45 -13.12 10.97 12.74
C ASP A 45 -11.95 11.97 12.91
N LEU A 46 -11.08 12.01 11.90
CA LEU A 46 -9.88 12.82 11.92
C LEU A 46 -10.13 14.22 11.34
N SER A 47 -9.46 15.23 11.91
CA SER A 47 -9.31 16.51 11.25
C SER A 47 -8.42 16.37 10.03
N ASP A 48 -8.41 17.39 9.16
CA ASP A 48 -7.52 17.40 7.99
C ASP A 48 -6.05 17.27 8.41
N GLU A 49 -5.67 17.95 9.49
CA GLU A 49 -4.29 17.92 10.00
C GLU A 49 -3.93 16.54 10.55
N GLN A 50 -4.83 15.91 11.29
CA GLN A 50 -4.61 14.55 11.81
C GLN A 50 -4.51 13.53 10.68
N TYR A 51 -5.37 13.66 9.68
CA TYR A 51 -5.33 12.78 8.51
C TYR A 51 -3.99 12.89 7.79
N GLU A 52 -3.52 14.12 7.55
CA GLU A 52 -2.23 14.35 6.90
C GLU A 52 -1.08 13.75 7.73
N GLU A 53 -1.09 13.98 9.05
CA GLU A 53 -0.08 13.42 9.95
C GLU A 53 -0.04 11.90 9.89
N MET A 54 -1.22 11.27 9.92
CA MET A 54 -1.32 9.81 9.85
C MET A 54 -0.83 9.27 8.50
N MET A 55 -1.17 9.95 7.40
CA MET A 55 -0.73 9.51 6.07
C MET A 55 0.79 9.63 5.91
N ILE A 56 1.38 10.71 6.43
CA ILE A 56 2.83 10.87 6.43
C ILE A 56 3.48 9.75 7.26
N ALA A 57 2.99 9.52 8.47
CA ALA A 57 3.54 8.49 9.34
C ALA A 57 3.41 7.10 8.71
N GLY A 58 2.25 6.78 8.15
CA GLY A 58 2.01 5.47 7.54
C GLY A 58 2.87 5.18 6.32
N HIS A 59 3.36 6.22 5.65
CA HIS A 59 4.22 6.09 4.48
C HIS A 59 5.71 6.22 4.79
N LEU A 60 6.09 6.38 6.06
CA LEU A 60 7.50 6.31 6.42
C LEU A 60 8.05 4.93 6.09
N PRO A 61 9.30 4.85 5.58
CA PRO A 61 9.89 3.56 5.19
C PRO A 61 9.81 2.49 6.28
N GLU A 62 10.09 2.84 7.54
CA GLU A 62 10.00 1.89 8.64
C GLU A 62 8.60 1.35 8.86
N ASN A 63 7.56 2.14 8.61
CA ASN A 63 6.19 1.67 8.72
C ASN A 63 5.79 0.81 7.53
N LEU A 64 6.12 1.24 6.31
CA LEU A 64 5.82 0.45 5.11
C LEU A 64 6.45 -0.94 5.15
N LEU A 65 7.69 -1.03 5.65
CA LEU A 65 8.40 -2.30 5.74
C LEU A 65 7.80 -3.23 6.79
N ASN A 66 7.06 -2.71 7.75
CA ASN A 66 6.44 -3.49 8.82
C ASN A 66 5.00 -3.92 8.54
N TYR A 67 4.45 -3.60 7.38
CA TYR A 67 3.10 -4.06 7.04
C TYR A 67 3.09 -5.58 6.94
N GLU A 68 2.07 -6.20 7.54
CA GLU A 68 1.91 -7.66 7.48
C GLU A 68 1.45 -8.10 6.10
N GLU A 69 2.01 -9.20 5.62
CA GLU A 69 1.56 -9.81 4.38
C GLU A 69 0.18 -10.41 4.56
N THR A 70 -0.69 -10.22 3.56
CA THR A 70 -1.97 -10.93 3.49
C THR A 70 -1.67 -12.42 3.35
N THR A 71 -2.25 -13.25 4.20
CA THR A 71 -1.97 -14.68 4.25
C THR A 71 -2.09 -15.33 2.87
N GLY A 72 -1.00 -15.94 2.43
CA GLY A 72 -0.95 -16.67 1.17
C GLY A 72 -0.77 -15.82 -0.09
N ALA A 73 -0.65 -14.49 0.04
CA ALA A 73 -0.54 -13.60 -1.13
C ALA A 73 0.68 -13.92 -1.98
N ALA A 74 1.86 -13.97 -1.38
CA ALA A 74 3.09 -14.24 -2.12
C ALA A 74 3.08 -15.61 -2.78
N ASP A 75 2.62 -16.64 -2.06
CA ASP A 75 2.56 -17.99 -2.60
C ASP A 75 1.63 -18.08 -3.80
N THR A 76 0.46 -17.45 -3.72
CA THR A 76 -0.52 -17.41 -4.80
C THR A 76 0.04 -16.72 -6.04
N ILE A 77 0.67 -15.56 -5.84
CA ILE A 77 1.24 -14.78 -6.96
C ILE A 77 2.37 -15.55 -7.61
N ASN A 78 3.26 -16.14 -6.83
CA ASN A 78 4.37 -16.93 -7.38
C ASN A 78 3.87 -18.13 -8.16
N LYS A 79 2.79 -18.77 -7.70
CA LYS A 79 2.15 -19.85 -8.43
C LYS A 79 1.67 -19.38 -9.82
N TRP A 80 1.03 -18.23 -9.88
CA TRP A 80 0.54 -17.66 -11.14
C TRP A 80 1.71 -17.32 -12.08
N VAL A 81 2.81 -16.77 -11.55
CA VAL A 81 4.01 -16.49 -12.35
C VAL A 81 4.56 -17.80 -12.92
N ASP A 82 4.64 -18.86 -12.11
CA ASP A 82 5.12 -20.16 -12.54
C ASP A 82 4.21 -20.81 -13.59
N GLU A 83 2.92 -20.49 -13.56
CA GLU A 83 1.95 -20.94 -14.57
C GLU A 83 2.00 -20.12 -15.86
N GLY A 84 2.88 -19.14 -15.96
CA GLY A 84 3.08 -18.34 -17.16
C GLY A 84 2.27 -17.06 -17.27
N HIS A 85 1.62 -16.64 -16.19
CA HIS A 85 0.90 -15.36 -16.17
C HIS A 85 1.86 -14.19 -15.97
N GLU A 86 1.58 -13.07 -16.62
CA GLU A 86 2.31 -11.82 -16.41
C GLU A 86 1.65 -11.05 -15.29
N ILE A 87 2.34 -10.91 -14.16
CA ILE A 87 1.80 -10.26 -12.96
C ILE A 87 2.47 -8.90 -12.78
N TYR A 88 1.67 -7.86 -12.55
CA TYR A 88 2.12 -6.50 -12.29
C TYR A 88 1.45 -5.98 -11.03
N ILE A 89 2.23 -5.37 -10.14
CA ILE A 89 1.69 -4.71 -8.95
C ILE A 89 1.62 -3.22 -9.23
N ILE A 90 0.43 -2.64 -9.07
CA ILE A 90 0.18 -1.22 -9.28
C ILE A 90 -0.37 -0.64 -7.99
N THR A 91 0.25 0.42 -7.49
CA THR A 91 -0.19 1.07 -6.27
C THR A 91 -0.37 2.57 -6.45
N GLY A 92 -1.36 3.13 -5.79
CA GLY A 92 -1.57 4.58 -5.74
C GLY A 92 -0.59 5.32 -4.83
N ARG A 93 0.35 4.61 -4.22
CA ARG A 93 1.38 5.23 -3.34
C ARG A 93 2.20 6.26 -4.11
N PRO A 94 2.70 7.30 -3.41
CA PRO A 94 3.57 8.29 -4.04
C PRO A 94 4.90 7.69 -4.49
N PHE A 95 5.56 8.36 -5.44
CA PHE A 95 6.80 7.84 -6.03
C PHE A 95 7.93 7.66 -5.01
N ASN A 96 7.99 8.50 -3.97
CA ASN A 96 9.01 8.35 -2.93
C ASN A 96 8.79 7.11 -2.06
N SER A 97 7.65 6.45 -2.19
CA SER A 97 7.39 5.18 -1.52
C SER A 97 7.85 3.97 -2.32
N TYR A 98 8.38 4.18 -3.54
CA TYR A 98 8.79 3.07 -4.40
C TYR A 98 9.86 2.19 -3.75
N GLU A 99 10.95 2.79 -3.27
CA GLU A 99 12.07 2.03 -2.71
C GLU A 99 11.66 1.16 -1.51
N PRO A 100 10.97 1.69 -0.48
CA PRO A 100 10.52 0.84 0.62
C PRO A 100 9.46 -0.18 0.18
N SER A 101 8.61 0.15 -0.77
CA SER A 101 7.61 -0.79 -1.29
C SER A 101 8.28 -1.92 -2.06
N ARG A 102 9.27 -1.60 -2.90
CA ARG A 102 10.06 -2.61 -3.61
C ARG A 102 10.80 -3.53 -2.64
N LYS A 103 11.39 -2.96 -1.60
CA LYS A 103 12.09 -3.72 -0.58
C LYS A 103 11.15 -4.68 0.16
N TRP A 104 9.93 -4.21 0.48
CA TRP A 104 8.92 -5.06 1.10
C TRP A 104 8.59 -6.27 0.22
N LEU A 105 8.40 -6.04 -1.07
CA LEU A 105 8.13 -7.13 -2.02
C LEU A 105 9.30 -8.12 -2.08
N ASP A 106 10.53 -7.62 -2.12
CA ASP A 106 11.72 -8.46 -2.16
C ASP A 106 11.85 -9.31 -0.89
N GLU A 107 11.53 -8.75 0.26
CA GLU A 107 11.57 -9.45 1.55
C GLU A 107 10.42 -10.46 1.71
N HIS A 108 9.34 -10.28 0.94
CA HIS A 108 8.18 -11.18 0.97
C HIS A 108 8.12 -12.11 -0.25
N ASN A 109 9.29 -12.39 -0.84
CA ASN A 109 9.44 -13.38 -1.89
C ASN A 109 8.71 -13.03 -3.21
N LEU A 110 8.59 -11.73 -3.47
CA LEU A 110 7.96 -11.21 -4.70
C LEU A 110 8.94 -10.43 -5.59
N LYS A 111 10.20 -10.86 -5.63
CA LYS A 111 11.25 -10.19 -6.41
C LYS A 111 10.98 -10.20 -7.91
N ARG A 112 10.29 -11.21 -8.40
CA ARG A 112 10.04 -11.39 -9.84
C ARG A 112 8.95 -10.48 -10.38
N VAL A 113 8.18 -9.84 -9.51
CA VAL A 113 6.98 -9.10 -9.91
C VAL A 113 7.29 -7.61 -10.00
N PRO A 114 7.06 -6.97 -11.17
CA PRO A 114 7.25 -5.53 -11.32
C PRO A 114 6.30 -4.72 -10.45
N LEU A 115 6.77 -3.58 -9.96
CA LEU A 115 6.00 -2.64 -9.15
C LEU A 115 5.91 -1.28 -9.84
N TYR A 116 4.72 -0.73 -9.89
CA TYR A 116 4.46 0.61 -10.42
C TYR A 116 3.73 1.46 -9.37
N CYS A 117 4.38 2.54 -8.92
CA CYS A 117 3.76 3.55 -8.07
C CYS A 117 3.23 4.66 -8.96
N VAL A 118 1.94 4.92 -8.91
CA VAL A 118 1.31 5.87 -9.84
C VAL A 118 0.94 7.21 -9.19
N ASP A 119 1.24 7.37 -7.92
CA ASP A 119 0.96 8.59 -7.15
C ASP A 119 -0.47 9.11 -7.39
N LYS A 120 -1.44 8.24 -7.16
CA LYS A 120 -2.87 8.47 -7.44
C LYS A 120 -3.40 9.80 -6.89
N TYR A 121 -2.85 10.24 -5.76
CA TYR A 121 -3.34 11.44 -5.07
C TYR A 121 -2.52 12.68 -5.41
N GLY A 122 -1.59 12.60 -6.36
CA GLY A 122 -0.81 13.73 -6.84
C GLY A 122 0.08 14.36 -5.78
N ARG A 123 0.63 13.57 -4.88
CA ARG A 123 1.44 14.09 -3.77
C ARG A 123 2.82 14.58 -4.19
N GLU A 124 3.35 14.02 -5.26
CA GLU A 124 4.72 14.31 -5.69
C GLU A 124 4.86 14.66 -7.16
N THR A 125 3.90 14.24 -8.00
CA THR A 125 3.98 14.49 -9.43
C THR A 125 2.69 15.02 -10.00
N SER A 126 2.79 15.64 -11.18
CA SER A 126 1.66 16.09 -11.97
C SER A 126 1.05 14.90 -12.73
N LYS A 127 -0.18 15.09 -13.26
CA LYS A 127 -0.83 14.09 -14.11
C LYS A 127 -0.01 13.78 -15.36
N GLN A 128 0.81 14.72 -15.84
CA GLN A 128 1.65 14.50 -17.00
C GLN A 128 2.70 13.42 -16.74
N ASP A 129 3.26 13.42 -15.54
CA ASP A 129 4.25 12.42 -15.16
C ASP A 129 3.64 11.01 -15.08
N LEU A 130 2.38 10.91 -14.67
CA LEU A 130 1.67 9.64 -14.63
C LEU A 130 1.54 9.02 -16.02
N SER A 131 1.45 9.84 -17.06
CA SER A 131 1.34 9.34 -18.44
C SER A 131 2.59 8.62 -18.91
N LEU A 132 3.71 8.79 -18.22
CA LEU A 132 4.97 8.11 -18.54
C LEU A 132 5.04 6.70 -17.95
N ILE A 133 4.09 6.34 -17.10
CA ILE A 133 4.05 5.02 -16.47
C ILE A 133 3.27 4.08 -17.38
N HIS A 134 3.99 3.24 -18.09
CA HIS A 134 3.40 2.26 -19.00
C HIS A 134 3.36 0.89 -18.34
N ILE A 135 2.21 0.27 -18.43
CA ILE A 135 1.95 -1.02 -17.81
C ILE A 135 1.69 -2.05 -18.91
#